data_4539c03749c8de2c59840dcd866dc0cd
#
_entry.id   4539c03749c8de2c59840dcd866dc0cd
#
_cell.length_a   1.000
_cell.length_b   1.000
_cell.length_c   1.000
_cell.angle_alpha   90.00
_cell.angle_beta   90.00
_cell.angle_gamma   90.00
#
_symmetry.space_group_name_H-M   'P 1'
#
loop_
_entity.id
_entity.type
_entity.pdbx_description
1 polymer ?
#
loop_
_entity_poly.entity_id
_entity_poly.type
_entity_poly.pdbx_seq_one_letter_code
_entity_poly.pdbx_strand_id
1 'polypeptide(L)'
;TGRCLCGAVTFTATPNGGMHACHCPTCRRQSGGILFSVDCGDSVAVTGEVATYVSSDWATRQFCPACGTGLFWRSNDGAITMVSAQAFDDPSVFALEDEFCIESKPATYALAGERPRLTTDELWAQFAPPQD
;
A
#
# COMPACT_ATOMS: atom_id res chain seq x y z
N THR A 1 -13.41 6.95 -3.94
CA THR A 1 -12.72 8.26 -3.93
C THR A 1 -11.89 8.41 -2.65
N GLY A 2 -10.87 9.22 -2.74
CA GLY A 2 -10.02 9.52 -1.61
C GLY A 2 -9.19 10.77 -1.82
N ARG A 3 -8.38 11.11 -0.83
CA ARG A 3 -7.55 12.31 -0.85
C ARG A 3 -6.44 12.27 0.18
N CYS A 4 -5.45 13.14 0.01
CA CYS A 4 -4.46 13.40 1.04
C CYS A 4 -5.04 14.26 2.17
N LEU A 5 -4.26 14.42 3.25
CA LEU A 5 -4.71 15.18 4.43
C LEU A 5 -5.13 16.62 4.09
N CYS A 6 -4.32 17.33 3.29
CA CYS A 6 -4.60 18.74 2.96
C CYS A 6 -5.60 18.91 1.80
N GLY A 7 -5.95 17.83 1.10
CA GLY A 7 -6.87 17.87 -0.02
C GLY A 7 -6.27 18.31 -1.37
N ALA A 8 -4.97 18.63 -1.41
CA ALA A 8 -4.32 19.03 -2.67
C ALA A 8 -4.25 17.90 -3.69
N VAL A 9 -4.25 16.65 -3.25
CA VAL A 9 -4.29 15.46 -4.09
C VAL A 9 -5.57 14.70 -3.80
N THR A 10 -6.33 14.43 -4.86
CA THR A 10 -7.53 13.60 -4.80
C THR A 10 -7.42 12.47 -5.82
N PHE A 11 -8.17 11.40 -5.63
CA PHE A 11 -8.14 10.28 -6.56
C PHE A 11 -9.45 9.52 -6.58
N THR A 12 -9.65 8.80 -7.67
CA THR A 12 -10.66 7.76 -7.80
C THR A 12 -9.95 6.45 -8.12
N ALA A 13 -10.48 5.35 -7.64
CA ALA A 13 -9.92 4.02 -7.88
C ALA A 13 -10.99 2.95 -7.74
N THR A 14 -10.78 1.82 -8.42
CA THR A 14 -11.63 0.63 -8.29
C THR A 14 -10.84 -0.45 -7.58
N PRO A 15 -11.15 -0.72 -6.30
CA PRO A 15 -10.45 -1.77 -5.53
C PRO A 15 -10.71 -3.17 -6.09
N ASN A 16 -9.66 -4.01 -6.03
CA ASN A 16 -9.71 -5.43 -6.42
C ASN A 16 -9.72 -6.34 -5.19
N GLY A 17 -10.51 -6.01 -4.18
CA GLY A 17 -10.61 -6.79 -2.95
C GLY A 17 -10.45 -5.93 -1.71
N GLY A 18 -10.04 -6.56 -0.60
CA GLY A 18 -9.84 -5.89 0.67
C GLY A 18 -8.44 -5.29 0.83
N MET A 19 -8.09 -4.95 2.05
CA MET A 19 -6.80 -4.35 2.33
C MET A 19 -5.80 -5.37 2.85
N HIS A 20 -4.52 -5.06 2.65
CA HIS A 20 -3.37 -5.82 3.11
C HIS A 20 -2.56 -4.96 4.07
N ALA A 21 -2.03 -5.58 5.13
CA ALA A 21 -1.14 -4.90 6.07
C ALA A 21 0.31 -5.28 5.75
N CYS A 22 1.18 -4.32 5.53
CA CYS A 22 2.60 -4.59 5.29
C CYS A 22 3.45 -4.08 6.45
N HIS A 23 4.21 -4.99 7.05
CA HIS A 23 5.06 -4.72 8.21
C HIS A 23 6.53 -4.49 7.84
N CYS A 24 6.89 -4.46 6.55
CA CYS A 24 8.29 -4.34 6.16
C CYS A 24 8.88 -2.99 6.57
N PRO A 25 10.21 -2.92 6.78
CA PRO A 25 10.83 -1.66 7.21
C PRO A 25 10.61 -0.50 6.26
N THR A 26 10.56 -0.75 4.96
CA THR A 26 10.35 0.29 3.96
C THR A 26 8.93 0.88 4.09
N CYS A 27 7.92 0.03 4.17
CA CYS A 27 6.54 0.47 4.35
C CYS A 27 6.36 1.22 5.68
N ARG A 28 6.96 0.70 6.77
CA ARG A 28 6.85 1.35 8.09
C ARG A 28 7.50 2.73 8.12
N ARG A 29 8.66 2.86 7.48
CA ARG A 29 9.35 4.16 7.44
C ARG A 29 8.61 5.17 6.58
N GLN A 30 8.17 4.75 5.41
CA GLN A 30 7.52 5.65 4.47
C GLN A 30 6.14 6.09 4.95
N SER A 31 5.39 5.22 5.61
CA SER A 31 4.03 5.54 6.07
C SER A 31 3.94 5.94 7.55
N GLY A 32 5.02 5.78 8.31
CA GLY A 32 5.02 6.09 9.74
C GLY A 32 4.37 5.02 10.61
N GLY A 33 4.13 3.84 10.08
CA GLY A 33 3.50 2.74 10.78
C GLY A 33 3.20 1.59 9.84
N ILE A 34 2.24 0.74 10.19
CA ILE A 34 1.79 -0.32 9.28
C ILE A 34 1.21 0.32 8.03
N LEU A 35 1.63 -0.12 6.85
CA LEU A 35 0.97 0.28 5.62
C LEU A 35 -0.23 -0.63 5.36
N PHE A 36 -1.42 -0.07 5.43
CA PHE A 36 -2.63 -0.73 4.96
C PHE A 36 -2.90 -0.27 3.54
N SER A 37 -2.94 -1.19 2.60
CA SER A 37 -3.09 -0.85 1.19
C SER A 37 -4.10 -1.74 0.49
N VAL A 38 -4.66 -1.22 -0.61
CA VAL A 38 -5.66 -1.88 -1.42
C VAL A 38 -5.15 -1.94 -2.86
N ASP A 39 -5.20 -3.13 -3.45
CA ASP A 39 -4.85 -3.30 -4.86
C ASP A 39 -5.94 -2.67 -5.74
N CYS A 40 -5.57 -1.68 -6.53
CA CYS A 40 -6.46 -1.02 -7.48
C CYS A 40 -6.00 -1.20 -8.93
N GLY A 41 -5.04 -2.09 -9.17
CA GLY A 41 -4.55 -2.37 -10.53
C GLY A 41 -4.09 -1.12 -11.24
N ASP A 42 -4.67 -0.85 -12.40
CA ASP A 42 -4.42 0.33 -13.22
C ASP A 42 -5.56 1.35 -13.20
N SER A 43 -6.50 1.20 -12.26
CA SER A 43 -7.74 2.00 -12.24
C SER A 43 -7.60 3.37 -11.58
N VAL A 44 -6.44 3.71 -11.00
CA VAL A 44 -6.30 4.93 -10.21
C VAL A 44 -6.18 6.16 -11.11
N ALA A 45 -7.09 7.11 -10.91
CA ALA A 45 -7.05 8.41 -11.57
C ALA A 45 -6.78 9.49 -10.53
N VAL A 46 -5.71 10.24 -10.71
CA VAL A 46 -5.20 11.21 -9.73
C VAL A 46 -5.41 12.62 -10.23
N THR A 47 -5.87 13.51 -9.35
CA THR A 47 -5.93 14.96 -9.57
C THR A 47 -5.02 15.64 -8.55
N GLY A 48 -4.18 16.53 -9.03
CA GLY A 48 -3.19 17.20 -8.22
C GLY A 48 -1.78 16.64 -8.42
N GLU A 49 -0.79 17.37 -7.91
CA GLU A 49 0.61 16.98 -8.04
C GLU A 49 1.02 16.01 -6.94
N VAL A 50 1.70 14.93 -7.32
CA VAL A 50 2.30 14.00 -6.35
C VAL A 50 3.81 14.06 -6.45
N ALA A 51 4.48 13.90 -5.30
CA ALA A 51 5.91 13.65 -5.25
C ALA A 51 6.17 12.16 -5.43
N THR A 52 7.30 11.83 -6.03
CA THR A 52 7.64 10.47 -6.41
C THR A 52 9.01 10.10 -5.85
N TYR A 53 9.09 8.94 -5.22
CA TYR A 53 10.34 8.36 -4.75
C TYR A 53 10.45 6.92 -5.23
N VAL A 54 11.49 6.65 -6.02
CA VAL A 54 11.78 5.27 -6.46
C VAL A 54 12.44 4.55 -5.30
N SER A 55 11.68 3.69 -4.64
CA SER A 55 12.12 3.04 -3.41
C SER A 55 12.89 1.74 -3.65
N SER A 56 12.75 1.15 -4.84
CA SER A 56 13.45 -0.08 -5.24
C SER A 56 13.41 -0.26 -6.75
N ASP A 57 14.03 -1.32 -7.24
CA ASP A 57 14.01 -1.65 -8.67
C ASP A 57 12.61 -2.01 -9.18
N TRP A 58 11.71 -2.40 -8.29
CA TRP A 58 10.38 -2.84 -8.66
C TRP A 58 9.26 -1.89 -8.23
N ALA A 59 9.55 -0.90 -7.37
CA ALA A 59 8.49 -0.08 -6.79
C ALA A 59 8.86 1.40 -6.70
N THR A 60 7.82 2.23 -6.85
CA THR A 60 7.86 3.67 -6.68
C THR A 60 6.77 4.06 -5.69
N ARG A 61 7.06 5.02 -4.82
CA ARG A 61 6.12 5.53 -3.83
C ARG A 61 5.76 6.96 -4.15
N GLN A 62 4.47 7.28 -4.03
CA GLN A 62 3.96 8.61 -4.32
C GLN A 62 3.23 9.18 -3.11
N PHE A 63 3.43 10.44 -2.86
CA PHE A 63 2.88 11.13 -1.69
C PHE A 63 2.59 12.59 -2.03
N CYS A 64 1.77 13.22 -1.21
CA CYS A 64 1.46 14.64 -1.38
C CYS A 64 2.68 15.48 -1.02
N PRO A 65 3.16 16.35 -1.93
CA PRO A 65 4.34 17.18 -1.62
C PRO A 65 4.04 18.28 -0.59
N ALA A 66 2.79 18.63 -0.39
CA ALA A 66 2.40 19.68 0.55
C ALA A 66 2.21 19.16 1.98
N CYS A 67 1.54 18.02 2.17
CA CYS A 67 1.24 17.50 3.50
C CYS A 67 1.95 16.20 3.85
N GLY A 68 2.60 15.56 2.89
CA GLY A 68 3.37 14.34 3.11
C GLY A 68 2.57 13.05 3.19
N THR A 69 1.26 13.08 2.99
CA THR A 69 0.45 11.87 3.02
C THR A 69 0.94 10.87 2.00
N GLY A 70 1.32 9.65 2.45
CA GLY A 70 1.63 8.53 1.56
C GLY A 70 0.36 8.05 0.90
N LEU A 71 0.33 8.00 -0.42
CA LEU A 71 -0.88 7.70 -1.19
C LEU A 71 -0.78 6.39 -1.96
N PHE A 72 0.29 6.23 -2.77
CA PHE A 72 0.36 5.16 -3.73
C PHE A 72 1.70 4.44 -3.66
N TRP A 73 1.64 3.12 -3.76
CA TRP A 73 2.75 2.26 -4.10
C TRP A 73 2.49 1.77 -5.53
N ARG A 74 3.41 2.03 -6.45
CA ARG A 74 3.27 1.59 -7.84
C ARG A 74 4.39 0.64 -8.21
N SER A 75 4.04 -0.46 -8.88
CA SER A 75 5.06 -1.27 -9.54
C SER A 75 5.69 -0.47 -10.69
N ASN A 76 7.00 -0.61 -10.88
CA ASN A 76 7.72 0.17 -11.90
C ASN A 76 7.31 -0.21 -13.33
N ASP A 77 6.71 -1.39 -13.53
CA ASP A 77 6.13 -1.80 -14.81
C ASP A 77 4.75 -1.17 -15.09
N GLY A 78 4.17 -0.46 -14.12
CA GLY A 78 2.89 0.22 -14.26
C GLY A 78 1.66 -0.66 -14.11
N ALA A 79 1.83 -1.95 -13.86
CA ALA A 79 0.70 -2.89 -13.83
C ALA A 79 -0.13 -2.79 -12.56
N ILE A 80 0.47 -2.45 -11.43
CA ILE A 80 -0.17 -2.50 -10.12
C ILE A 80 0.00 -1.17 -9.40
N THR A 81 -1.09 -0.65 -8.86
CA THR A 81 -1.07 0.45 -7.90
C THR A 81 -1.76 -0.02 -6.62
N MET A 82 -1.01 0.00 -5.52
CA MET A 82 -1.55 -0.21 -4.17
C MET A 82 -1.83 1.16 -3.58
N VAL A 83 -3.07 1.39 -3.19
CA VAL A 83 -3.51 2.67 -2.63
C VAL A 83 -3.56 2.55 -1.12
N SER A 84 -3.05 3.55 -0.40
CA SER A 84 -3.18 3.59 1.06
C SER A 84 -4.67 3.52 1.44
N ALA A 85 -5.05 2.50 2.19
CA ALA A 85 -6.44 2.31 2.59
C ALA A 85 -6.97 3.49 3.39
N GLN A 86 -6.10 4.12 4.19
CA GLN A 86 -6.48 5.24 5.05
C GLN A 86 -6.73 6.54 4.27
N ALA A 87 -6.31 6.61 3.01
CA ALA A 87 -6.55 7.76 2.15
C ALA A 87 -7.92 7.72 1.46
N PHE A 88 -8.60 6.58 1.45
CA PHE A 88 -9.98 6.50 0.97
C PHE A 88 -10.92 7.24 1.92
N ASP A 89 -12.02 7.75 1.38
CA ASP A 89 -13.01 8.51 2.16
C ASP A 89 -13.65 7.66 3.27
N ASP A 90 -13.87 6.37 2.99
CA ASP A 90 -14.36 5.42 3.99
C ASP A 90 -13.53 4.13 3.97
N PRO A 91 -12.43 4.08 4.75
CA PRO A 91 -11.59 2.88 4.79
C PRO A 91 -12.26 1.69 5.49
N SER A 92 -13.36 1.89 6.20
CA SER A 92 -14.05 0.82 6.92
C SER A 92 -14.71 -0.20 6.00
N VAL A 93 -14.86 0.11 4.72
CA VAL A 93 -15.44 -0.82 3.74
C VAL A 93 -14.49 -1.96 3.38
N PHE A 94 -13.20 -1.84 3.70
CA PHE A 94 -12.20 -2.86 3.36
C PHE A 94 -12.02 -3.85 4.50
N ALA A 95 -12.19 -5.14 4.20
CA ALA A 95 -11.78 -6.19 5.12
C ALA A 95 -10.27 -6.33 5.11
N LEU A 96 -9.65 -6.56 6.27
CA LEU A 96 -8.23 -6.87 6.37
C LEU A 96 -8.02 -8.35 6.02
N GLU A 97 -7.44 -8.59 4.84
CA GLU A 97 -7.36 -9.94 4.27
C GLU A 97 -6.13 -10.73 4.72
N ASP A 98 -4.99 -10.06 4.89
CA ASP A 98 -3.73 -10.72 5.25
C ASP A 98 -2.72 -9.70 5.79
N GLU A 99 -1.57 -10.23 6.22
CA GLU A 99 -0.45 -9.42 6.69
C GLU A 99 0.80 -9.85 5.95
N PHE A 100 1.54 -8.89 5.39
CA PHE A 100 2.76 -9.11 4.62
C PHE A 100 4.00 -8.86 5.47
N CYS A 101 5.07 -9.62 5.19
CA CYS A 101 6.36 -9.45 5.83
C CYS A 101 6.25 -9.57 7.36
N ILE A 102 5.57 -10.60 7.82
CA ILE A 102 5.27 -10.79 9.24
C ILE A 102 6.52 -10.93 10.09
N GLU A 103 7.62 -11.47 9.54
CA GLU A 103 8.90 -11.59 10.24
C GLU A 103 9.53 -10.23 10.58
N SER A 104 9.14 -9.19 9.87
CA SER A 104 9.64 -7.82 10.09
C SER A 104 8.79 -7.01 11.07
N LYS A 105 7.67 -7.58 11.51
CA LYS A 105 6.77 -6.87 12.44
C LYS A 105 7.45 -6.65 13.78
N PRO A 106 7.51 -5.38 14.29
CA PRO A 106 7.95 -5.15 15.65
C PRO A 106 7.09 -5.88 16.66
N ALA A 107 7.71 -6.36 17.75
CA ALA A 107 7.00 -7.10 18.79
C ALA A 107 6.06 -6.21 19.63
N THR A 108 6.15 -4.89 19.45
CA THR A 108 5.40 -3.91 20.25
C THR A 108 3.92 -3.82 19.90
N TYR A 109 3.51 -4.39 18.76
CA TYR A 109 2.10 -4.38 18.36
C TYR A 109 1.69 -5.68 17.68
N ALA A 110 0.39 -5.93 17.66
CA ALA A 110 -0.22 -7.01 16.89
C ALA A 110 -1.62 -6.58 16.47
N LEU A 111 -2.05 -6.99 15.28
CA LEU A 111 -3.40 -6.75 14.81
C LEU A 111 -4.33 -7.83 15.36
N ALA A 112 -5.48 -7.42 15.88
CA ALA A 112 -6.47 -8.33 16.41
C ALA A 112 -7.08 -9.21 15.31
N GLY A 113 -7.52 -10.41 15.68
CA GLY A 113 -8.14 -11.36 14.76
C GLY A 113 -7.14 -12.28 14.10
N GLU A 114 -7.67 -13.21 13.31
CA GLU A 114 -6.87 -14.20 12.59
C GLU A 114 -7.00 -14.02 11.09
N ARG A 115 -5.90 -14.19 10.38
CA ARG A 115 -5.77 -14.11 8.93
C ARG A 115 -4.45 -14.71 8.50
N PRO A 116 -4.28 -15.03 7.21
CA PRO A 116 -2.97 -15.43 6.71
C PRO A 116 -1.91 -14.36 7.02
N ARG A 117 -0.77 -14.81 7.51
CA ARG A 117 0.40 -13.97 7.81
C ARG A 117 1.57 -14.51 7.03
N LEU A 118 2.02 -13.73 6.05
CA LEU A 118 3.01 -14.17 5.08
C LEU A 118 4.38 -13.59 5.42
N THR A 119 5.41 -14.44 5.33
CA THR A 119 6.79 -13.95 5.30
C THR A 119 7.07 -13.26 3.97
N THR A 120 8.16 -12.50 3.91
CA THR A 120 8.61 -11.88 2.67
C THR A 120 8.82 -12.92 1.57
N ASP A 121 9.45 -14.06 1.90
CA ASP A 121 9.65 -15.13 0.92
C ASP A 121 8.34 -15.73 0.42
N GLU A 122 7.39 -15.95 1.31
CA GLU A 122 6.06 -16.46 0.94
C GLU A 122 5.31 -15.46 0.05
N LEU A 123 5.41 -14.17 0.35
CA LEU A 123 4.80 -13.12 -0.46
C LEU A 123 5.39 -13.10 -1.87
N TRP A 124 6.72 -13.10 -1.97
CA TRP A 124 7.40 -13.13 -3.27
C TRP A 124 7.09 -14.38 -4.07
N ALA A 125 6.91 -15.53 -3.42
CA ALA A 125 6.53 -16.77 -4.08
C ALA A 125 5.16 -16.67 -4.76
N GLN A 126 4.25 -15.82 -4.24
CA GLN A 126 2.92 -15.61 -4.85
C GLN A 126 2.97 -14.68 -6.06
N PHE A 127 3.87 -13.69 -6.06
CA PHE A 127 3.89 -12.63 -7.08
C PHE A 127 5.06 -12.72 -8.06
N ALA A 128 6.11 -13.47 -7.71
CA ALA A 128 7.22 -13.67 -8.62
C ALA A 128 6.78 -14.51 -9.83
N PRO A 129 7.18 -14.13 -11.07
CA PRO A 129 6.93 -15.02 -12.19
C PRO A 129 7.64 -16.36 -11.97
N PRO A 130 7.08 -17.48 -12.48
CA PRO A 130 7.75 -18.76 -12.38
C PRO A 130 9.15 -18.66 -12.94
N GLN A 131 10.13 -19.11 -12.18
CA GLN A 131 11.50 -19.20 -12.66
C GLN A 131 11.65 -20.54 -13.34
N ASP A 132 12.02 -20.48 -14.58
CA ASP A 132 12.31 -21.69 -15.37
C ASP A 132 13.64 -22.30 -14.96
#